data_56e3629990f8100a7f5326172c3f9a39
#
_entry.id   56e3629990f8100a7f5326172c3f9a39
#
_cell.length_a   1.000
_cell.length_b   1.000
_cell.length_c   1.000
_cell.angle_alpha   90.00
_cell.angle_beta   90.00
_cell.angle_gamma   90.00
#
_symmetry.space_group_name_H-M   'P 1'
#
loop_
_entity.id
_entity.type
_entity.pdbx_description
1 polymer ?
#
loop_
_entity_poly.entity_id
_entity_poly.type
_entity_poly.pdbx_seq_one_letter_code
_entity_poly.pdbx_strand_id
1 'polypeptide(L)'
;MWLTSQDDEFREKRDDVLRVYYESPRNEHIVCVDEKTGMQALERRYADVPMVPGQPIRREFEYKRHGTLCWMGAFDVRRGKPFGFTSEEHNGSTFVELLDIIDAVYPTGRGHIIMDNLSAHDTPDVNDWFDEHPRWKRHFTPKHASWLNQIECWFSILGRHVLARGSFTSPEDLAAKIDTYVQWFLQTDQPFHWSYRPKSWRMDGQTSGQRY
;
A
#
# COMPACT_ATOMS: atom_id res chain seq x y z
N MET A 1 15.20 -17.58 -11.69
CA MET A 1 16.21 -16.58 -12.11
C MET A 1 15.55 -15.23 -12.00
N TRP A 2 16.00 -14.38 -11.09
CA TRP A 2 15.47 -13.02 -10.97
C TRP A 2 16.08 -12.20 -12.09
N LEU A 3 15.25 -11.60 -12.92
CA LEU A 3 15.73 -10.66 -13.94
C LEU A 3 16.32 -9.44 -13.24
N THR A 4 17.50 -9.02 -13.65
CA THR A 4 18.09 -7.77 -13.19
C THR A 4 17.19 -6.64 -13.66
N SER A 5 16.87 -5.70 -12.79
CA SER A 5 16.10 -4.51 -13.19
C SER A 5 16.82 -3.80 -14.34
N GLN A 6 16.06 -3.41 -15.37
CA GLN A 6 16.55 -2.59 -16.50
C GLN A 6 16.48 -1.09 -16.19
N ASP A 7 16.26 -0.71 -14.92
CA ASP A 7 16.27 0.68 -14.48
C ASP A 7 17.73 1.12 -14.25
N ASP A 8 18.23 2.00 -15.10
CA ASP A 8 19.60 2.52 -14.99
C ASP A 8 19.84 3.25 -13.67
N GLU A 9 18.78 3.84 -13.08
CA GLU A 9 18.80 4.54 -11.79
C GLU A 9 18.45 3.62 -10.60
N PHE A 10 18.38 2.30 -10.81
CA PHE A 10 17.92 1.35 -9.79
C PHE A 10 18.61 1.53 -8.44
N ARG A 11 19.94 1.66 -8.45
CA ARG A 11 20.71 1.79 -7.20
C ARG A 11 20.46 3.11 -6.51
N GLU A 12 20.37 4.18 -7.26
CA GLU A 12 20.13 5.53 -6.74
C GLU A 12 18.76 5.62 -6.07
N LYS A 13 17.69 5.24 -6.79
CA LYS A 13 16.32 5.23 -6.27
C LYS A 13 16.17 4.30 -5.07
N ARG A 14 16.76 3.09 -5.14
CA ARG A 14 16.76 2.16 -4.00
C ARG A 14 17.40 2.78 -2.76
N ASP A 15 18.58 3.38 -2.92
CA ASP A 15 19.35 3.93 -1.82
C ASP A 15 18.68 5.19 -1.27
N ASP A 16 18.01 5.98 -2.12
CA ASP A 16 17.19 7.12 -1.70
C ASP A 16 16.02 6.67 -0.82
N VAL A 17 15.21 5.73 -1.28
CA VAL A 17 14.09 5.16 -0.49
C VAL A 17 14.58 4.56 0.83
N LEU A 18 15.70 3.84 0.83
CA LEU A 18 16.26 3.26 2.04
C LEU A 18 16.75 4.33 3.03
N ARG A 19 17.35 5.42 2.55
CA ARG A 19 17.71 6.56 3.42
C ARG A 19 16.48 7.16 4.08
N VAL A 20 15.39 7.32 3.33
CA VAL A 20 14.12 7.79 3.91
C VAL A 20 13.68 6.87 5.05
N TYR A 21 13.68 5.55 4.87
CA TYR A 21 13.26 4.63 5.91
C TYR A 21 14.17 4.60 7.14
N TYR A 22 15.48 4.70 6.97
CA TYR A 22 16.43 4.47 8.05
C TYR A 22 17.05 5.73 8.64
N GLU A 23 17.12 6.81 7.88
CA GLU A 23 17.87 8.01 8.27
C GLU A 23 16.99 9.24 8.52
N SER A 24 15.71 9.25 8.06
CA SER A 24 14.82 10.38 8.29
C SER A 24 14.58 10.63 9.78
N PRO A 25 14.59 11.88 10.22
CA PRO A 25 14.28 12.27 11.59
C PRO A 25 12.96 11.71 12.07
N ARG A 26 12.86 11.36 13.36
CA ARG A 26 11.63 10.73 13.93
C ARG A 26 10.38 11.62 13.89
N ASN A 27 10.57 12.91 13.78
CA ASN A 27 9.49 13.91 13.68
C ASN A 27 9.03 14.17 12.24
N GLU A 28 9.62 13.52 11.25
CA GLU A 28 9.18 13.58 9.86
C GLU A 28 8.24 12.41 9.55
N HIS A 29 7.24 12.67 8.70
CA HIS A 29 6.28 11.65 8.27
C HIS A 29 6.86 10.83 7.12
N ILE A 30 6.59 9.53 7.08
CA ILE A 30 6.95 8.66 5.97
C ILE A 30 5.69 7.91 5.55
N VAL A 31 5.22 8.20 4.35
CA VAL A 31 4.00 7.64 3.80
C VAL A 31 4.32 6.92 2.48
N CYS A 32 3.97 5.65 2.40
CA CYS A 32 3.99 4.89 1.16
C CYS A 32 2.64 4.98 0.49
N VAL A 33 2.59 5.25 -0.81
CA VAL A 33 1.35 5.33 -1.58
C VAL A 33 1.39 4.39 -2.77
N ASP A 34 0.22 3.85 -3.13
CA ASP A 34 0.04 2.99 -4.31
C ASP A 34 -1.45 2.70 -4.53
N GLU A 35 -1.79 2.11 -5.68
CA GLU A 35 -3.14 1.69 -6.03
C GLU A 35 -3.27 0.18 -6.04
N LYS A 36 -4.18 -0.35 -5.23
CA LYS A 36 -4.61 -1.73 -5.36
C LYS A 36 -5.73 -1.83 -6.38
N THR A 37 -5.35 -2.07 -7.63
CA THR A 37 -6.28 -2.17 -8.76
C THR A 37 -6.93 -3.55 -8.86
N GLY A 38 -7.99 -3.66 -9.65
CA GLY A 38 -8.58 -4.95 -10.04
C GLY A 38 -9.28 -5.72 -8.92
N MET A 39 -9.73 -5.07 -7.85
CA MET A 39 -10.51 -5.71 -6.79
C MET A 39 -11.92 -6.00 -7.28
N GLN A 40 -12.22 -7.27 -7.53
CA GLN A 40 -13.51 -7.69 -8.06
C GLN A 40 -14.53 -7.93 -6.96
N ALA A 41 -15.74 -7.36 -7.09
CA ALA A 41 -16.89 -7.71 -6.28
C ALA A 41 -17.45 -9.06 -6.75
N LEU A 42 -17.02 -10.15 -6.10
CA LEU A 42 -17.40 -11.52 -6.39
C LEU A 42 -18.44 -11.99 -5.38
N GLU A 43 -19.65 -12.27 -5.83
CA GLU A 43 -20.70 -12.92 -5.03
C GLU A 43 -20.65 -14.43 -5.22
N ARG A 44 -20.45 -15.19 -4.14
CA ARG A 44 -20.49 -16.65 -4.18
C ARG A 44 -21.93 -17.12 -4.35
N ARG A 45 -22.17 -18.09 -5.24
CA ARG A 45 -23.53 -18.62 -5.49
C ARG A 45 -24.11 -19.40 -4.33
N TYR A 46 -23.27 -20.12 -3.59
CA TYR A 46 -23.67 -20.94 -2.46
C TYR A 46 -22.71 -20.70 -1.30
N ALA A 47 -23.17 -21.01 -0.09
CA ALA A 47 -22.33 -20.99 1.09
C ALA A 47 -21.30 -22.13 1.05
N ASP A 48 -20.11 -21.86 1.60
CA ASP A 48 -19.11 -22.90 1.82
C ASP A 48 -19.68 -23.98 2.76
N VAL A 49 -19.38 -25.26 2.51
CA VAL A 49 -19.71 -26.34 3.43
C VAL A 49 -18.62 -26.41 4.49
N PRO A 50 -18.95 -26.19 5.77
CA PRO A 50 -17.97 -26.21 6.84
C PRO A 50 -17.29 -27.56 6.99
N MET A 51 -16.07 -27.55 7.50
CA MET A 51 -15.29 -28.74 7.82
C MET A 51 -15.98 -29.50 8.97
N VAL A 52 -16.11 -30.82 8.79
CA VAL A 52 -16.52 -31.76 9.84
C VAL A 52 -15.46 -32.85 10.00
N PRO A 53 -15.39 -33.56 11.14
CA PRO A 53 -14.44 -34.64 11.32
C PRO A 53 -14.44 -35.64 10.15
N GLY A 54 -13.30 -35.85 9.52
CA GLY A 54 -13.15 -36.74 8.36
C GLY A 54 -13.54 -36.16 6.99
N GLN A 55 -14.03 -34.92 6.93
CA GLN A 55 -14.34 -34.25 5.66
C GLN A 55 -13.70 -32.84 5.63
N PRO A 56 -12.90 -32.53 4.59
CA PRO A 56 -12.35 -31.22 4.41
C PRO A 56 -13.43 -30.19 4.10
N ILE A 57 -13.16 -28.92 4.38
CA ILE A 57 -14.01 -27.81 3.93
C ILE A 57 -14.20 -27.87 2.40
N ARG A 58 -15.43 -27.78 1.94
CA ARG A 58 -15.74 -27.63 0.50
C ARG A 58 -16.09 -26.17 0.25
N ARG A 59 -15.32 -25.53 -0.59
CA ARG A 59 -15.52 -24.12 -0.94
C ARG A 59 -16.26 -24.00 -2.25
N GLU A 60 -17.19 -23.05 -2.29
CA GLU A 60 -17.85 -22.67 -3.53
C GLU A 60 -16.82 -22.01 -4.47
N PHE A 61 -16.78 -22.46 -5.72
CA PHE A 61 -15.93 -21.94 -6.77
C PHE A 61 -16.70 -21.13 -7.83
N GLU A 62 -18.05 -21.27 -7.86
CA GLU A 62 -18.89 -20.47 -8.73
C GLU A 62 -19.20 -19.12 -8.10
N TYR A 63 -19.05 -18.07 -8.87
CA TYR A 63 -19.32 -16.71 -8.43
C TYR A 63 -19.95 -15.86 -9.54
N LYS A 64 -20.71 -14.85 -9.12
CA LYS A 64 -21.21 -13.78 -9.99
C LYS A 64 -20.33 -12.55 -9.79
N ARG A 65 -19.97 -11.89 -10.90
CA ARG A 65 -19.18 -10.63 -10.88
C ARG A 65 -20.15 -9.46 -10.93
N HIS A 66 -19.92 -8.48 -10.06
CA HIS A 66 -20.75 -7.28 -9.96
C HIS A 66 -20.03 -6.01 -10.39
N GLY A 67 -18.71 -6.06 -10.55
CA GLY A 67 -17.88 -4.92 -10.93
C GLY A 67 -16.50 -5.00 -10.30
N THR A 68 -15.75 -3.94 -10.48
CA THR A 68 -14.36 -3.82 -10.03
C THR A 68 -14.14 -2.46 -9.40
N LEU A 69 -13.39 -2.42 -8.30
CA LEU A 69 -12.90 -1.21 -7.67
C LEU A 69 -11.38 -1.22 -7.60
N CYS A 70 -10.79 -0.06 -7.43
CA CYS A 70 -9.44 0.13 -6.93
C CYS A 70 -9.48 0.74 -5.52
N TRP A 71 -8.42 0.57 -4.76
CA TRP A 71 -8.22 1.26 -3.49
C TRP A 71 -7.00 2.15 -3.62
N MET A 72 -7.24 3.47 -3.55
CA MET A 72 -6.22 4.50 -3.52
C MET A 72 -5.68 4.55 -2.10
N GLY A 73 -4.44 4.12 -1.89
CA GLY A 73 -3.93 3.80 -0.57
C GLY A 73 -2.71 4.60 -0.15
N ALA A 74 -2.70 4.95 1.12
CA ALA A 74 -1.56 5.47 1.85
C ALA A 74 -1.27 4.59 3.07
N PHE A 75 0.01 4.43 3.39
CA PHE A 75 0.47 3.65 4.53
C PHE A 75 1.50 4.44 5.34
N ASP A 76 1.12 4.82 6.56
CA ASP A 76 2.07 5.43 7.51
C ASP A 76 3.07 4.37 7.97
N VAL A 77 4.29 4.49 7.50
CA VAL A 77 5.37 3.53 7.80
C VAL A 77 5.71 3.49 9.28
N ARG A 78 5.66 4.63 9.96
CA ARG A 78 6.06 4.75 11.37
C ARG A 78 5.01 4.21 12.33
N ARG A 79 3.73 4.39 11.98
CA ARG A 79 2.59 3.95 12.80
C ARG A 79 2.05 2.60 12.38
N GLY A 80 2.43 2.11 11.19
CA GLY A 80 1.87 0.89 10.61
C GLY A 80 0.38 1.03 10.27
N LYS A 81 -0.09 2.22 9.92
CA LYS A 81 -1.50 2.53 9.74
C LYS A 81 -1.82 2.82 8.27
N PRO A 82 -2.72 2.03 7.65
CA PRO A 82 -3.25 2.31 6.32
C PRO A 82 -4.38 3.34 6.39
N PHE A 83 -4.52 4.15 5.35
CA PHE A 83 -5.68 4.99 5.09
C PHE A 83 -5.82 5.26 3.59
N GLY A 84 -6.98 5.65 3.14
CA GLY A 84 -7.28 5.85 1.73
C GLY A 84 -8.76 5.65 1.45
N PHE A 85 -9.11 5.47 0.19
CA PHE A 85 -10.49 5.34 -0.27
C PHE A 85 -10.59 4.38 -1.47
N THR A 86 -11.80 3.88 -1.69
CA THR A 86 -12.12 3.10 -2.89
C THR A 86 -12.58 4.02 -4.02
N SER A 87 -12.16 3.72 -5.25
CA SER A 87 -12.54 4.46 -6.45
C SER A 87 -12.78 3.49 -7.62
N GLU A 88 -13.57 3.91 -8.59
CA GLU A 88 -13.69 3.22 -9.88
C GLU A 88 -12.52 3.59 -10.81
N GLU A 89 -11.94 4.76 -10.63
CA GLU A 89 -10.84 5.30 -11.40
C GLU A 89 -9.53 5.34 -10.61
N HIS A 90 -8.41 5.30 -11.30
CA HIS A 90 -7.06 5.41 -10.76
C HIS A 90 -6.19 6.26 -11.69
N ASN A 91 -6.53 7.54 -11.77
CA ASN A 91 -5.88 8.54 -12.62
C ASN A 91 -5.19 9.63 -11.78
N GLY A 92 -4.57 10.61 -12.46
CA GLY A 92 -3.86 11.70 -11.77
C GLY A 92 -4.75 12.49 -10.81
N SER A 93 -6.04 12.72 -11.14
CA SER A 93 -6.93 13.47 -10.25
C SER A 93 -7.29 12.69 -8.98
N THR A 94 -7.54 11.39 -9.07
CA THR A 94 -7.75 10.54 -7.88
C THR A 94 -6.47 10.41 -7.06
N PHE A 95 -5.30 10.50 -7.69
CA PHE A 95 -4.04 10.53 -6.97
C PHE A 95 -3.84 11.86 -6.22
N VAL A 96 -4.20 13.00 -6.82
CA VAL A 96 -4.20 14.30 -6.12
C VAL A 96 -5.14 14.28 -4.91
N GLU A 97 -6.34 13.70 -5.05
CA GLU A 97 -7.27 13.52 -3.91
C GLU A 97 -6.61 12.72 -2.77
N LEU A 98 -5.85 11.66 -3.08
CA LEU A 98 -5.10 10.92 -2.06
C LEU A 98 -4.03 11.79 -1.40
N LEU A 99 -3.33 12.62 -2.17
CA LEU A 99 -2.33 13.55 -1.64
C LEU A 99 -2.95 14.60 -0.70
N ASP A 100 -4.13 15.13 -1.04
CA ASP A 100 -4.88 16.05 -0.19
C ASP A 100 -5.30 15.40 1.14
N ILE A 101 -5.73 14.13 1.10
CA ILE A 101 -6.02 13.36 2.31
C ILE A 101 -4.77 13.21 3.17
N ILE A 102 -3.61 12.89 2.57
CA ILE A 102 -2.34 12.79 3.29
C ILE A 102 -1.99 14.11 3.96
N ASP A 103 -2.12 15.23 3.24
CA ASP A 103 -1.84 16.56 3.77
C ASP A 103 -2.75 16.93 4.93
N ALA A 104 -4.04 16.62 4.83
CA ALA A 104 -5.03 16.83 5.88
C ALA A 104 -4.78 15.95 7.13
N VAL A 105 -4.33 14.71 6.96
CA VAL A 105 -3.98 13.81 8.07
C VAL A 105 -2.75 14.30 8.83
N TYR A 106 -1.82 14.96 8.13
CA TYR A 106 -0.58 15.50 8.69
C TYR A 106 -0.50 17.02 8.46
N PRO A 107 -1.26 17.84 9.18
CA PRO A 107 -1.35 19.29 8.91
C PRO A 107 -0.03 20.05 9.18
N THR A 108 0.91 19.44 9.84
CA THR A 108 2.19 20.05 10.20
C THR A 108 3.35 19.08 10.04
N GLY A 109 4.58 19.63 9.97
CA GLY A 109 5.80 18.83 9.84
C GLY A 109 6.20 18.60 8.39
N ARG A 110 7.40 18.07 8.22
CA ARG A 110 7.91 17.60 6.94
C ARG A 110 7.54 16.14 6.73
N GLY A 111 7.43 15.75 5.47
CA GLY A 111 7.13 14.37 5.14
C GLY A 111 7.73 13.90 3.83
N HIS A 112 7.74 12.60 3.69
CA HIS A 112 8.24 11.86 2.54
C HIS A 112 7.11 11.01 2.00
N ILE A 113 6.84 11.11 0.69
CA ILE A 113 5.89 10.27 -0.02
C ILE A 113 6.68 9.34 -0.93
N ILE A 114 6.58 8.03 -0.67
CA ILE A 114 7.23 6.98 -1.45
C ILE A 114 6.19 6.37 -2.37
N MET A 115 6.47 6.38 -3.67
CA MET A 115 5.56 5.91 -4.73
C MET A 115 6.31 5.16 -5.80
N ASP A 116 5.61 4.47 -6.68
CA ASP A 116 6.20 3.88 -7.88
C ASP A 116 6.29 4.88 -9.03
N ASN A 117 6.82 4.44 -10.17
CA ASN A 117 6.98 5.27 -11.37
C ASN A 117 5.77 5.16 -12.30
N LEU A 118 4.56 5.03 -11.79
CA LEU A 118 3.36 5.04 -12.63
C LEU A 118 3.16 6.44 -13.26
N SER A 119 2.74 6.48 -14.50
CA SER A 119 2.52 7.76 -15.21
C SER A 119 1.45 8.65 -14.54
N ALA A 120 0.52 8.05 -13.81
CA ALA A 120 -0.47 8.79 -13.02
C ALA A 120 0.16 9.60 -11.88
N HIS A 121 1.36 9.23 -11.42
CA HIS A 121 2.11 9.91 -10.35
C HIS A 121 3.00 11.05 -10.85
N ASP A 122 3.06 11.28 -12.16
CA ASP A 122 3.88 12.33 -12.78
C ASP A 122 3.07 13.15 -13.79
N THR A 123 1.81 13.43 -13.47
CA THR A 123 0.96 14.32 -14.26
C THR A 123 1.23 15.79 -13.88
N PRO A 124 0.86 16.77 -14.74
CA PRO A 124 0.97 18.19 -14.39
C PRO A 124 0.32 18.51 -13.04
N ASP A 125 -0.92 18.06 -12.82
CA ASP A 125 -1.67 18.33 -11.57
C ASP A 125 -0.94 17.78 -10.32
N VAL A 126 -0.32 16.62 -10.43
CA VAL A 126 0.50 16.06 -9.34
C VAL A 126 1.76 16.88 -9.10
N ASN A 127 2.42 17.33 -10.18
CA ASN A 127 3.61 18.18 -10.07
C ASN A 127 3.27 19.53 -9.42
N ASP A 128 2.18 20.17 -9.88
CA ASP A 128 1.68 21.42 -9.30
C ASP A 128 1.36 21.25 -7.81
N TRP A 129 0.73 20.11 -7.42
CA TRP A 129 0.46 19.82 -6.02
C TRP A 129 1.74 19.79 -5.17
N PHE A 130 2.80 19.11 -5.62
CA PHE A 130 4.08 19.09 -4.88
C PHE A 130 4.76 20.46 -4.82
N ASP A 131 4.63 21.28 -5.85
CA ASP A 131 5.15 22.64 -5.87
C ASP A 131 4.43 23.54 -4.86
N GLU A 132 3.11 23.35 -4.68
CA GLU A 132 2.29 24.05 -3.69
C GLU A 132 2.50 23.53 -2.25
N HIS A 133 2.98 22.29 -2.11
CA HIS A 133 3.18 21.62 -0.82
C HIS A 133 4.66 21.26 -0.55
N PRO A 134 5.58 22.25 -0.50
CA PRO A 134 7.04 21.99 -0.45
C PRO A 134 7.53 21.29 0.83
N ARG A 135 6.65 21.08 1.81
CA ARG A 135 6.95 20.28 3.01
C ARG A 135 6.95 18.76 2.71
N TRP A 136 6.35 18.34 1.62
CA TRP A 136 6.31 16.96 1.14
C TRP A 136 7.39 16.74 0.08
N LYS A 137 8.19 15.69 0.25
CA LYS A 137 9.17 15.23 -0.73
C LYS A 137 8.74 13.91 -1.32
N ARG A 138 8.73 13.84 -2.65
CA ARG A 138 8.45 12.59 -3.37
C ARG A 138 9.72 11.76 -3.56
N HIS A 139 9.58 10.44 -3.46
CA HIS A 139 10.63 9.45 -3.65
C HIS A 139 10.08 8.31 -4.49
N PHE A 140 10.77 8.00 -5.57
CA PHE A 140 10.33 6.95 -6.49
C PHE A 140 11.04 5.63 -6.20
N THR A 141 10.29 4.52 -6.15
CA THR A 141 10.90 3.20 -6.12
C THR A 141 11.50 2.87 -7.50
N PRO A 142 12.55 2.05 -7.59
CA PRO A 142 13.05 1.56 -8.88
C PRO A 142 11.97 0.78 -9.62
N LYS A 143 12.02 0.77 -10.94
CA LYS A 143 11.12 -0.06 -11.77
C LYS A 143 11.24 -1.53 -11.37
N HIS A 144 10.11 -2.21 -11.27
CA HIS A 144 10.01 -3.62 -10.84
C HIS A 144 10.54 -3.89 -9.41
N ALA A 145 10.54 -2.89 -8.55
CA ALA A 145 10.95 -3.00 -7.15
C ALA A 145 9.83 -2.62 -6.18
N SER A 146 8.58 -2.99 -6.47
CA SER A 146 7.41 -2.72 -5.61
C SER A 146 7.60 -3.22 -4.17
N TRP A 147 8.42 -4.24 -3.94
CA TRP A 147 8.80 -4.72 -2.62
C TRP A 147 9.51 -3.67 -1.73
N LEU A 148 10.00 -2.58 -2.30
CA LEU A 148 10.50 -1.42 -1.55
C LEU A 148 9.37 -0.49 -1.08
N ASN A 149 8.18 -0.58 -1.69
CA ASN A 149 7.00 0.16 -1.25
C ASN A 149 6.28 -0.64 -0.16
N GLN A 150 6.33 -0.16 1.10
CA GLN A 150 5.80 -0.93 2.23
C GLN A 150 4.27 -1.08 2.23
N ILE A 151 3.54 -0.28 1.46
CA ILE A 151 2.09 -0.44 1.30
C ILE A 151 1.72 -1.80 0.69
N GLU A 152 2.62 -2.42 -0.07
CA GLU A 152 2.40 -3.77 -0.64
C GLU A 152 2.21 -4.85 0.45
N CYS A 153 2.85 -4.67 1.60
CA CYS A 153 2.59 -5.53 2.76
C CYS A 153 1.14 -5.41 3.22
N TRP A 154 0.62 -4.19 3.28
CA TRP A 154 -0.79 -3.92 3.58
C TRP A 154 -1.72 -4.51 2.53
N PHE A 155 -1.42 -4.33 1.24
CA PHE A 155 -2.20 -4.92 0.16
C PHE A 155 -2.29 -6.45 0.24
N SER A 156 -1.20 -7.09 0.65
CA SER A 156 -1.18 -8.54 0.89
C SER A 156 -2.08 -8.94 2.07
N ILE A 157 -2.13 -8.14 3.13
CA ILE A 157 -3.01 -8.36 4.28
C ILE A 157 -4.46 -8.19 3.87
N LEU A 158 -4.81 -7.07 3.24
CA LEU A 158 -6.16 -6.79 2.73
C LEU A 158 -6.64 -7.90 1.78
N GLY A 159 -5.76 -8.30 0.85
CA GLY A 159 -6.03 -9.40 -0.08
C GLY A 159 -6.40 -10.70 0.61
N ARG A 160 -5.66 -11.09 1.64
CA ARG A 160 -5.87 -12.34 2.38
C ARG A 160 -7.10 -12.32 3.28
N HIS A 161 -7.34 -11.21 3.94
CA HIS A 161 -8.36 -11.14 5.00
C HIS A 161 -9.73 -10.70 4.48
N VAL A 162 -9.78 -9.85 3.45
CA VAL A 162 -11.03 -9.33 2.90
C VAL A 162 -11.33 -9.99 1.55
N LEU A 163 -10.42 -9.87 0.56
CA LEU A 163 -10.74 -10.20 -0.82
C LEU A 163 -10.79 -11.71 -1.08
N ALA A 164 -9.81 -12.48 -0.59
CA ALA A 164 -9.67 -13.91 -0.91
C ALA A 164 -10.84 -14.76 -0.41
N ARG A 165 -11.53 -14.32 0.65
CA ARG A 165 -12.62 -15.07 1.30
C ARG A 165 -13.95 -14.31 1.32
N GLY A 166 -13.96 -13.08 0.82
CA GLY A 166 -15.15 -12.25 0.75
C GLY A 166 -16.19 -12.79 -0.23
N SER A 167 -17.44 -12.46 0.02
CA SER A 167 -18.52 -12.52 -0.94
C SER A 167 -19.14 -11.13 -0.98
N PHE A 168 -19.26 -10.55 -2.17
CA PHE A 168 -19.62 -9.15 -2.36
C PHE A 168 -20.76 -9.06 -3.36
N THR A 169 -21.90 -8.51 -2.92
CA THR A 169 -23.11 -8.40 -3.73
C THR A 169 -23.13 -7.21 -4.66
N SER A 170 -22.23 -6.26 -4.44
CA SER A 170 -22.03 -5.08 -5.31
C SER A 170 -20.63 -4.46 -5.06
N PRO A 171 -20.16 -3.52 -5.90
CA PRO A 171 -18.97 -2.72 -5.62
C PRO A 171 -19.06 -1.93 -4.31
N GLU A 172 -20.23 -1.39 -3.97
CA GLU A 172 -20.46 -0.65 -2.73
C GLU A 172 -20.34 -1.57 -1.48
N ASP A 173 -20.83 -2.81 -1.59
CA ASP A 173 -20.66 -3.82 -0.54
C ASP A 173 -19.17 -4.18 -0.35
N LEU A 174 -18.43 -4.28 -1.45
CA LEU A 174 -16.98 -4.47 -1.39
C LEU A 174 -16.29 -3.29 -0.70
N ALA A 175 -16.62 -2.05 -1.09
CA ALA A 175 -16.09 -0.84 -0.48
C ALA A 175 -16.37 -0.79 1.03
N ALA A 176 -17.62 -0.99 1.43
CA ALA A 176 -18.02 -0.98 2.85
C ALA A 176 -17.27 -2.04 3.70
N LYS A 177 -17.03 -3.22 3.14
CA LYS A 177 -16.26 -4.28 3.83
C LYS A 177 -14.77 -3.95 3.93
N ILE A 178 -14.19 -3.30 2.91
CA ILE A 178 -12.82 -2.79 2.96
C ILE A 178 -12.72 -1.73 4.06
N ASP A 179 -13.62 -0.74 4.07
CA ASP A 179 -13.62 0.33 5.07
C ASP A 179 -13.77 -0.22 6.50
N THR A 180 -14.70 -1.17 6.68
CA THR A 180 -14.86 -1.84 7.99
C THR A 180 -13.58 -2.52 8.44
N TYR A 181 -12.87 -3.18 7.53
CA TYR A 181 -11.62 -3.86 7.85
C TYR A 181 -10.48 -2.85 8.14
N VAL A 182 -10.38 -1.76 7.37
CA VAL A 182 -9.43 -0.68 7.62
C VAL A 182 -9.66 -0.08 9.01
N GLN A 183 -10.91 0.25 9.36
CA GLN A 183 -11.25 0.78 10.68
C GLN A 183 -10.90 -0.18 11.82
N TRP A 184 -11.17 -1.47 11.63
CA TRP A 184 -10.76 -2.49 12.59
C TRP A 184 -9.23 -2.56 12.72
N PHE A 185 -8.51 -2.55 11.60
CA PHE A 185 -7.04 -2.63 11.59
C PHE A 185 -6.40 -1.42 12.26
N LEU A 186 -6.97 -0.22 12.09
CA LEU A 186 -6.50 1.01 12.74
C LEU A 186 -6.53 0.95 14.26
N GLN A 187 -7.38 0.09 14.84
CA GLN A 187 -7.46 -0.13 16.29
C GLN A 187 -6.42 -1.14 16.79
N THR A 188 -5.74 -1.86 15.89
CA THR A 188 -4.70 -2.82 16.26
C THR A 188 -3.34 -2.12 16.30
N ASP A 189 -2.54 -2.39 17.34
CA ASP A 189 -1.15 -1.93 17.44
C ASP A 189 -0.20 -3.00 16.88
N GLN A 190 -0.17 -3.14 15.57
CA GLN A 190 0.71 -4.08 14.89
C GLN A 190 1.53 -3.38 13.80
N PRO A 191 2.56 -2.61 14.17
CA PRO A 191 3.47 -2.04 13.17
C PRO A 191 4.21 -3.14 12.43
N PHE A 192 4.44 -2.95 11.14
CA PHE A 192 5.24 -3.89 10.37
C PHE A 192 6.69 -3.83 10.78
N HIS A 193 7.30 -5.00 10.95
CA HIS A 193 8.73 -5.10 11.13
C HIS A 193 9.38 -5.32 9.75
N TRP A 194 9.84 -4.24 9.13
CA TRP A 194 10.53 -4.30 7.85
C TRP A 194 12.05 -4.31 8.05
N SER A 195 12.72 -5.34 7.54
CA SER A 195 14.14 -5.61 7.85
C SER A 195 15.07 -5.65 6.63
N TYR A 196 14.56 -5.28 5.44
CA TYR A 196 15.40 -5.32 4.25
C TYR A 196 16.54 -4.31 4.33
N ARG A 197 17.76 -4.81 4.18
CA ARG A 197 18.98 -3.99 4.01
C ARG A 197 19.83 -4.60 2.90
N PRO A 198 20.27 -3.83 1.89
CA PRO A 198 21.20 -4.33 0.88
C PRO A 198 22.52 -4.75 1.53
N LYS A 199 23.22 -5.71 0.93
CA LYS A 199 24.53 -6.19 1.45
C LYS A 199 25.54 -5.05 1.57
N SER A 200 25.48 -4.05 0.66
CA SER A 200 26.32 -2.85 0.69
C SER A 200 26.07 -1.93 1.88
N TRP A 201 24.91 -2.06 2.56
CA TRP A 201 24.54 -1.31 3.74
C TRP A 201 24.80 -2.08 5.05
N ARG A 202 25.25 -3.31 4.95
CA ARG A 202 25.70 -4.10 6.10
C ARG A 202 27.12 -3.67 6.43
N MET A 203 27.25 -2.50 7.04
CA MET A 203 28.51 -2.08 7.65
C MET A 203 28.81 -2.97 8.83
N ASP A 204 30.05 -3.33 8.99
CA ASP A 204 30.60 -4.24 9.99
C ASP A 204 30.01 -4.03 11.40
N GLY A 205 29.42 -5.08 11.95
CA GLY A 205 29.29 -5.28 13.39
C GLY A 205 28.05 -4.69 14.08
N GLN A 206 27.06 -4.12 13.42
CA GLN A 206 25.83 -3.69 14.08
C GLN A 206 24.64 -4.65 13.86
N THR A 207 24.58 -5.66 14.69
CA THR A 207 23.33 -6.35 15.04
C THR A 207 22.54 -5.45 15.99
N SER A 208 21.62 -4.66 15.48
CA SER A 208 20.58 -4.10 16.33
C SER A 208 19.32 -3.90 15.50
N GLY A 209 18.34 -4.78 15.76
CA GLY A 209 17.00 -4.58 15.31
C GLY A 209 16.45 -3.29 15.92
N GLN A 210 16.31 -2.26 15.15
CA GLN A 210 15.44 -1.15 15.51
C GLN A 210 14.00 -1.60 15.25
N ARG A 211 13.25 -1.73 16.34
CA ARG A 211 11.79 -1.88 16.29
C ARG A 211 11.21 -0.49 16.04
N TYR A 212 10.47 -0.37 15.00
CA TYR A 212 9.60 0.78 14.75
C TYR A 212 8.21 0.45 15.27
#